data_7a719eab07d2e2e01330e3e3b189ba5f
#
_entry.id   7a719eab07d2e2e01330e3e3b189ba5f
#
_cell.length_a   1.000
_cell.length_b   1.000
_cell.length_c   1.000
_cell.angle_alpha   90.00
_cell.angle_beta   90.00
_cell.angle_gamma   90.00
#
_symmetry.space_group_name_H-M   'P 1'
#
loop_
_entity.id
_entity.type
_entity.pdbx_description
1 polymer ?
#
loop_
_entity_poly.entity_id
_entity_poly.type
_entity_poly.pdbx_seq_one_letter_code
_entity_poly.pdbx_strand_id
1 'polypeptide(L)'
;MPTAVEDKDAIHEVLAEYCFRLDDGRFVEMAALFTEDGTWDTAFGKATGRAAIAELASSLRQRGEQPRPRAVHLVTNIAITLDGDRASVRSNWMVMQSSPQGPRIGSGGACLDEMVRSGTSWRLRYRKIDRFIVP
;
A
#
# COMPACT_ATOMS: atom_id res chain seq x y z
N MET A 1 -18.93 0.82 19.56
CA MET A 1 -18.16 -0.05 18.65
C MET A 1 -18.60 0.20 17.21
N PRO A 2 -17.67 0.33 16.27
CA PRO A 2 -18.02 0.42 14.86
C PRO A 2 -18.70 -0.85 14.37
N THR A 3 -19.59 -0.69 13.38
CA THR A 3 -20.19 -1.83 12.68
C THR A 3 -19.19 -2.44 11.70
N ALA A 4 -19.50 -3.62 11.17
CA ALA A 4 -18.67 -4.26 10.14
C ALA A 4 -18.54 -3.37 8.89
N VAL A 5 -19.60 -2.67 8.50
CA VAL A 5 -19.57 -1.76 7.36
C VAL A 5 -18.64 -0.56 7.65
N GLU A 6 -18.73 0.01 8.84
CA GLU A 6 -17.85 1.12 9.25
C GLU A 6 -16.39 0.68 9.31
N ASP A 7 -16.11 -0.51 9.83
CA ASP A 7 -14.76 -1.07 9.84
C ASP A 7 -14.21 -1.27 8.43
N LYS A 8 -15.02 -1.82 7.53
CA LYS A 8 -14.58 -2.03 6.15
C LYS A 8 -14.35 -0.71 5.42
N ASP A 9 -15.20 0.29 5.67
CA ASP A 9 -15.02 1.62 5.13
C ASP A 9 -13.71 2.25 5.62
N ALA A 10 -13.43 2.15 6.92
CA ALA A 10 -12.17 2.63 7.50
C ALA A 10 -10.94 1.94 6.89
N ILE A 11 -11.01 0.65 6.62
CA ILE A 11 -9.93 -0.10 5.96
C ILE A 11 -9.74 0.39 4.52
N HIS A 12 -10.82 0.63 3.77
CA HIS A 12 -10.74 1.21 2.42
C HIS A 12 -10.01 2.55 2.43
N GLU A 13 -10.32 3.41 3.42
CA GLU A 13 -9.65 4.71 3.55
C GLU A 13 -8.14 4.55 3.80
N VAL A 14 -7.73 3.59 4.63
CA VAL A 14 -6.30 3.33 4.87
C VAL A 14 -5.59 2.91 3.58
N LEU A 15 -6.20 2.03 2.79
CA LEU A 15 -5.61 1.58 1.53
C LEU A 15 -5.52 2.70 0.51
N ALA A 16 -6.53 3.57 0.44
CA ALA A 16 -6.50 4.76 -0.42
C ALA A 16 -5.39 5.73 0.00
N GLU A 17 -5.31 6.03 1.30
CA GLU A 17 -4.26 6.91 1.83
C GLU A 17 -2.86 6.36 1.59
N TYR A 18 -2.68 5.04 1.69
CA TYR A 18 -1.42 4.40 1.35
C TYR A 18 -1.00 4.74 -0.08
N CYS A 19 -1.90 4.60 -1.04
CA CYS A 19 -1.62 4.89 -2.45
C CYS A 19 -1.29 6.38 -2.65
N PHE A 20 -2.09 7.29 -2.11
CA PHE A 20 -1.86 8.72 -2.25
C PHE A 20 -0.54 9.16 -1.63
N ARG A 21 -0.25 8.73 -0.41
CA ARG A 21 0.98 9.11 0.29
C ARG A 21 2.22 8.57 -0.41
N LEU A 22 2.14 7.33 -0.91
CA LEU A 22 3.22 6.73 -1.69
C LEU A 22 3.46 7.50 -2.99
N ASP A 23 2.40 7.80 -3.74
CA ASP A 23 2.50 8.53 -5.00
C ASP A 23 3.04 9.94 -4.81
N ASP A 24 2.63 10.61 -3.74
CA ASP A 24 3.06 11.98 -3.43
C ASP A 24 4.49 12.06 -2.85
N GLY A 25 5.14 10.92 -2.63
CA GLY A 25 6.46 10.90 -2.02
C GLY A 25 6.48 11.20 -0.53
N ARG A 26 5.33 11.08 0.14
CA ARG A 26 5.16 11.32 1.57
C ARG A 26 5.42 10.03 2.34
N PHE A 27 6.67 9.60 2.34
CA PHE A 27 7.01 8.25 2.82
C PHE A 27 6.92 8.09 4.33
N VAL A 28 7.19 9.13 5.10
CA VAL A 28 7.01 9.11 6.56
C VAL A 28 5.54 8.95 6.92
N GLU A 29 4.66 9.70 6.25
CA GLU A 29 3.22 9.62 6.46
C GLU A 29 2.66 8.29 5.95
N MET A 30 3.21 7.76 4.86
CA MET A 30 2.83 6.43 4.36
C MET A 30 3.20 5.35 5.39
N ALA A 31 4.40 5.40 5.93
CA ALA A 31 4.85 4.47 6.96
C ALA A 31 4.03 4.58 8.26
N ALA A 32 3.45 5.73 8.55
CA ALA A 32 2.59 5.93 9.72
C ALA A 32 1.26 5.15 9.63
N LEU A 33 0.89 4.66 8.44
CA LEU A 33 -0.27 3.78 8.26
C LEU A 33 0.01 2.34 8.73
N PHE A 34 1.27 2.01 8.98
CA PHE A 34 1.66 0.74 9.58
C PHE A 34 1.69 0.83 11.09
N THR A 35 1.63 -0.32 11.76
CA THR A 35 1.96 -0.40 13.18
C THR A 35 3.44 -0.08 13.39
N GLU A 36 3.84 0.20 14.64
CA GLU A 36 5.25 0.52 14.94
C GLU A 36 6.21 -0.60 14.52
N ASP A 37 5.75 -1.85 14.64
CA ASP A 37 6.51 -3.05 14.27
C ASP A 37 6.04 -3.65 12.92
N GLY A 38 5.31 -2.88 12.14
CA GLY A 38 4.76 -3.34 10.87
C GLY A 38 5.82 -3.70 9.85
N THR A 39 5.47 -4.58 8.94
CA THR A 39 6.36 -5.03 7.86
C THR A 39 5.77 -4.71 6.50
N TRP A 40 6.60 -4.14 5.65
CA TRP A 40 6.33 -3.88 4.24
C TRP A 40 7.18 -4.85 3.43
N ASP A 41 6.54 -5.86 2.85
CA ASP A 41 7.20 -6.95 2.12
C ASP A 41 6.91 -6.77 0.64
N THR A 42 7.83 -6.15 -0.07
CA THR A 42 7.68 -5.81 -1.48
C THR A 42 8.51 -6.73 -2.37
N ALA A 43 8.24 -6.72 -3.67
CA ALA A 43 9.03 -7.45 -4.65
C ALA A 43 10.48 -6.96 -4.74
N PHE A 44 10.78 -5.76 -4.23
CA PHE A 44 12.09 -5.12 -4.32
C PHE A 44 12.82 -5.03 -2.99
N GLY A 45 12.24 -5.54 -1.92
CA GLY A 45 12.83 -5.50 -0.60
C GLY A 45 11.78 -5.58 0.49
N LYS A 46 12.25 -5.83 1.69
CA LYS A 46 11.42 -6.00 2.88
C LYS A 46 11.94 -5.10 3.99
N ALA A 47 11.04 -4.40 4.65
CA ALA A 47 11.37 -3.50 5.75
C ALA A 47 10.43 -3.70 6.92
N THR A 48 10.95 -3.71 8.13
CA THR A 48 10.18 -3.81 9.36
C THR A 48 10.43 -2.57 10.21
N GLY A 49 9.35 -1.97 10.70
CA GLY A 49 9.36 -0.72 11.44
C GLY A 49 9.19 0.50 10.53
N ARG A 50 8.57 1.54 11.06
CA ARG A 50 8.17 2.72 10.28
C ARG A 50 9.35 3.43 9.64
N ALA A 51 10.46 3.62 10.37
CA ALA A 51 11.64 4.28 9.84
C ALA A 51 12.23 3.50 8.65
N ALA A 52 12.36 2.19 8.79
CA ALA A 52 12.86 1.33 7.71
C ALA A 52 11.93 1.30 6.51
N ILE A 53 10.62 1.32 6.72
CA ILE A 53 9.63 1.37 5.64
C ILE A 53 9.75 2.67 4.85
N ALA A 54 9.82 3.81 5.54
CA ALA A 54 9.99 5.10 4.88
C ALA A 54 11.29 5.18 4.09
N GLU A 55 12.38 4.65 4.65
CA GLU A 55 13.69 4.63 3.99
C GLU A 55 13.68 3.73 2.75
N LEU A 56 13.08 2.55 2.83
CA LEU A 56 12.95 1.68 1.66
C LEU A 56 12.14 2.36 0.55
N ALA A 57 11.01 2.97 0.88
CA ALA A 57 10.18 3.67 -0.11
C ALA A 57 10.96 4.79 -0.80
N SER A 58 11.69 5.60 -0.04
CA SER A 58 12.54 6.65 -0.59
C SER A 58 13.61 6.09 -1.51
N SER A 59 14.28 5.03 -1.08
CA SER A 59 15.32 4.36 -1.88
C SER A 59 14.76 3.78 -3.19
N LEU A 60 13.60 3.16 -3.15
CA LEU A 60 12.95 2.61 -4.35
C LEU A 60 12.59 3.73 -5.35
N ARG A 61 12.11 4.86 -4.86
CA ARG A 61 11.81 6.03 -5.68
C ARG A 61 13.07 6.55 -6.39
N GLN A 62 14.18 6.62 -5.68
CA GLN A 62 15.46 7.12 -6.23
C GLN A 62 16.07 6.16 -7.24
N ARG A 63 15.86 4.85 -7.09
CA ARG A 63 16.38 3.82 -8.00
C ARG A 63 15.56 3.65 -9.26
N GLY A 64 14.35 4.21 -9.30
CA GLY A 64 13.47 4.14 -10.45
C GLY A 64 13.93 5.01 -11.61
N GLU A 65 13.16 4.97 -12.69
CA GLU A 65 13.39 5.77 -13.90
C GLU A 65 13.43 7.27 -13.57
N GLN A 66 14.42 7.97 -14.11
CA GLN A 66 14.60 9.41 -13.93
C GLN A 66 14.71 10.11 -15.31
N PRO A 67 13.96 11.21 -15.56
CA PRO A 67 12.93 11.74 -14.66
C PRO A 67 11.77 10.76 -14.51
N ARG A 68 11.16 10.78 -13.34
CA ARG A 68 10.07 9.85 -13.02
C ARG A 68 8.83 10.19 -13.85
N PRO A 69 8.24 9.25 -14.60
CA PRO A 69 6.99 9.50 -15.29
C PRO A 69 5.86 9.74 -14.27
N ARG A 70 4.86 10.51 -14.66
CA ARG A 70 3.68 10.68 -13.83
C ARG A 70 2.96 9.34 -13.73
N ALA A 71 2.68 8.92 -12.51
CA ALA A 71 2.10 7.62 -12.24
C ALA A 71 1.20 7.68 -11.00
N VAL A 72 0.21 6.80 -10.98
CA VAL A 72 -0.66 6.61 -9.82
C VAL A 72 -0.79 5.13 -9.52
N HIS A 73 -0.79 4.79 -8.24
CA HIS A 73 -1.14 3.45 -7.77
C HIS A 73 -2.66 3.34 -7.66
N LEU A 74 -3.20 2.25 -8.15
CA LEU A 74 -4.61 1.90 -8.00
C LEU A 74 -4.70 0.60 -7.22
N VAL A 75 -5.62 0.54 -6.27
CA VAL A 75 -5.97 -0.68 -5.56
C VAL A 75 -7.43 -1.00 -5.83
N THR A 76 -7.72 -2.27 -6.10
CA THR A 76 -9.06 -2.70 -6.48
C THR A 76 -9.30 -4.15 -6.07
N ASN A 77 -10.55 -4.62 -6.25
CA ASN A 77 -10.95 -5.98 -5.89
C ASN A 77 -10.67 -6.26 -4.40
N ILE A 78 -11.02 -5.31 -3.56
CA ILE A 78 -10.70 -5.36 -2.13
C ILE A 78 -11.68 -6.29 -1.43
N ALA A 79 -11.17 -7.41 -0.90
CA ALA A 79 -11.94 -8.37 -0.12
C ALA A 79 -11.42 -8.36 1.32
N ILE A 80 -12.31 -8.08 2.27
CA ILE A 80 -11.96 -7.89 3.68
C ILE A 80 -12.63 -8.97 4.52
N THR A 81 -11.84 -9.66 5.33
CA THR A 81 -12.32 -10.60 6.35
C THR A 81 -12.02 -10.00 7.71
N LEU A 82 -13.06 -9.68 8.47
CA LEU A 82 -12.94 -9.13 9.81
C LEU A 82 -12.95 -10.25 10.85
N ASP A 83 -12.11 -10.13 11.86
CA ASP A 83 -12.04 -11.02 13.01
C ASP A 83 -11.72 -10.21 14.27
N GLY A 84 -12.74 -9.64 14.91
CA GLY A 84 -12.59 -8.76 16.05
C GLY A 84 -11.73 -7.54 15.72
N ASP A 85 -10.60 -7.42 16.42
CA ASP A 85 -9.65 -6.31 16.23
C ASP A 85 -8.61 -6.58 15.16
N ARG A 86 -8.79 -7.63 14.38
CA ARG A 86 -7.92 -8.00 13.25
C ARG A 86 -8.71 -8.07 11.97
N ALA A 87 -8.02 -7.87 10.87
CA ALA A 87 -8.57 -8.03 9.53
C ALA A 87 -7.52 -8.61 8.58
N SER A 88 -7.99 -9.44 7.67
CA SER A 88 -7.20 -9.90 6.52
C SER A 88 -7.79 -9.26 5.28
N VAL A 89 -6.94 -8.70 4.43
CA VAL A 89 -7.38 -8.00 3.22
C VAL A 89 -6.65 -8.57 2.02
N ARG A 90 -7.41 -8.92 1.00
CA ARG A 90 -6.89 -9.32 -0.29
C ARG A 90 -7.30 -8.28 -1.32
N SER A 91 -6.36 -7.86 -2.16
CA SER A 91 -6.63 -6.88 -3.21
C SER A 91 -5.71 -7.07 -4.40
N ASN A 92 -6.05 -6.41 -5.49
CA ASN A 92 -5.17 -6.28 -6.64
C ASN A 92 -4.68 -4.84 -6.73
N TRP A 93 -3.52 -4.63 -7.32
CA TRP A 93 -2.97 -3.31 -7.52
C TRP A 93 -2.39 -3.17 -8.92
N MET A 94 -2.33 -1.94 -9.40
CA MET A 94 -1.61 -1.59 -10.62
C MET A 94 -1.03 -0.18 -10.50
N VAL A 95 0.00 0.06 -11.27
CA VAL A 95 0.54 1.41 -11.50
C VAL A 95 0.18 1.81 -12.93
N MET A 96 -0.60 2.87 -13.05
CA MET A 96 -0.90 3.49 -14.33
C MET A 96 0.00 4.70 -14.51
N GLN A 97 0.69 4.80 -15.65
CA GLN A 97 1.64 5.87 -15.87
C GLN A 97 1.55 6.46 -17.27
N SER A 98 1.98 7.70 -17.37
CA SER A 98 2.09 8.38 -18.66
C SER A 98 3.34 7.90 -19.42
N SER A 99 3.26 7.92 -20.74
CA SER A 99 4.41 7.69 -21.60
C SER A 99 4.25 8.49 -22.90
N PRO A 100 5.33 8.65 -23.71
CA PRO A 100 5.22 9.34 -24.99
C PRO A 100 4.23 8.69 -25.96
N GLN A 101 3.96 7.40 -25.81
CA GLN A 101 3.01 6.66 -26.63
C GLN A 101 1.59 6.61 -26.04
N GLY A 102 1.36 7.34 -24.95
CA GLY A 102 0.08 7.36 -24.24
C GLY A 102 0.14 6.65 -22.88
N PRO A 103 -0.98 6.56 -22.16
CA PRO A 103 -1.01 5.91 -20.86
C PRO A 103 -0.72 4.41 -21.00
N ARG A 104 -0.05 3.87 -19.97
CA ARG A 104 0.28 2.46 -19.92
C ARG A 104 0.20 1.92 -18.51
N ILE A 105 0.06 0.61 -18.36
CA ILE A 105 0.21 -0.07 -17.09
C ILE A 105 1.71 -0.35 -16.90
N GLY A 106 2.31 0.27 -15.89
CA GLY A 106 3.73 0.09 -15.59
C GLY A 106 4.04 -1.23 -14.92
N SER A 107 3.20 -1.63 -13.98
CA SER A 107 3.29 -2.91 -13.27
C SER A 107 2.00 -3.17 -12.51
N GLY A 108 1.87 -4.38 -11.97
CA GLY A 108 0.72 -4.74 -11.18
C GLY A 108 0.87 -6.11 -10.54
N GLY A 109 -0.08 -6.46 -9.70
CA GLY A 109 -0.08 -7.72 -8.99
C GLY A 109 -1.15 -7.79 -7.92
N ALA A 110 -0.83 -8.41 -6.80
CA ALA A 110 -1.74 -8.62 -5.69
C ALA A 110 -1.13 -8.18 -4.38
N CYS A 111 -1.99 -7.85 -3.42
CA CYS A 111 -1.61 -7.59 -2.04
C CYS A 111 -2.35 -8.53 -1.10
N LEU A 112 -1.64 -8.97 -0.07
CA LEU A 112 -2.20 -9.64 1.09
C LEU A 112 -1.81 -8.84 2.32
N ASP A 113 -2.80 -8.37 3.06
CA ASP A 113 -2.60 -7.52 4.22
C ASP A 113 -3.13 -8.15 5.48
N GLU A 114 -2.40 -7.99 6.57
CA GLU A 114 -2.90 -8.19 7.93
C GLU A 114 -3.00 -6.82 8.57
N MET A 115 -4.18 -6.49 9.10
CA MET A 115 -4.45 -5.22 9.73
C MET A 115 -4.94 -5.41 11.15
N VAL A 116 -4.69 -4.41 11.98
CA VAL A 116 -5.14 -4.39 13.38
C VAL A 116 -5.85 -3.08 13.65
N ARG A 117 -6.86 -3.15 14.53
CA ARG A 117 -7.60 -1.96 14.97
C ARG A 117 -6.68 -1.02 15.74
N SER A 118 -6.82 0.27 15.47
CA SER A 118 -6.12 1.35 16.14
C SER A 118 -7.12 2.47 16.43
N GLY A 119 -7.71 2.45 17.62
CA GLY A 119 -8.82 3.37 17.96
C GLY A 119 -10.04 3.11 17.09
N THR A 120 -10.49 4.12 16.35
CA THR A 120 -11.60 4.02 15.40
C THR A 120 -11.13 3.72 13.98
N SER A 121 -9.83 3.56 13.79
CA SER A 121 -9.24 3.26 12.48
C SER A 121 -8.49 1.92 12.52
N TRP A 122 -7.74 1.67 11.47
CA TRP A 122 -6.99 0.44 11.28
C TRP A 122 -5.58 0.77 10.83
N ARG A 123 -4.62 -0.13 11.14
CA ARG A 123 -3.23 0.00 10.70
C ARG A 123 -2.74 -1.30 10.08
N LEU A 124 -1.85 -1.17 9.11
CA LEU A 124 -1.19 -2.29 8.48
C LEU A 124 -0.15 -2.88 9.42
N ARG A 125 -0.30 -4.16 9.75
CA ARG A 125 0.70 -4.90 10.50
C ARG A 125 1.66 -5.61 9.58
N TYR A 126 1.17 -6.14 8.47
CA TYR A 126 1.96 -6.80 7.44
C TYR A 126 1.31 -6.54 6.08
N ARG A 127 2.07 -5.99 5.16
CA ARG A 127 1.61 -5.83 3.78
C ARG A 127 2.55 -6.56 2.86
N LYS A 128 2.07 -7.65 2.26
CA LYS A 128 2.80 -8.40 1.24
C LYS A 128 2.34 -7.97 -0.14
N ILE A 129 3.28 -7.57 -0.97
CA ILE A 129 3.02 -7.12 -2.34
C ILE A 129 3.70 -8.06 -3.31
N ASP A 130 2.90 -8.80 -4.07
CA ASP A 130 3.37 -9.62 -5.18
C ASP A 130 3.28 -8.81 -6.47
N ARG A 131 4.33 -8.86 -7.28
CA ARG A 131 4.41 -8.17 -8.56
C ARG A 131 4.60 -9.22 -9.65
N PHE A 132 3.56 -9.44 -10.47
CA PHE A 132 3.62 -10.43 -11.55
C PHE A 132 3.18 -9.88 -12.90
N ILE A 133 2.66 -8.65 -12.95
CA ILE A 133 2.45 -7.92 -14.21
C ILE A 133 3.63 -6.97 -14.34
N VAL A 134 4.50 -7.25 -15.28
CA VAL A 134 5.76 -6.53 -15.49
C VAL A 134 5.84 -6.09 -16.95
N PRO A 135 6.61 -5.01 -17.24
CA PRO A 135 6.82 -4.54 -18.61
C PRO A 135 7.46 -5.60 -19.50
#